data_7eb07cef49ae2942609bab8eee0969ae
#
_entry.id   7eb07cef49ae2942609bab8eee0969ae
#
_cell.length_a   1.000
_cell.length_b   1.000
_cell.length_c   1.000
_cell.angle_alpha   90.00
_cell.angle_beta   90.00
_cell.angle_gamma   90.00
#
_symmetry.space_group_name_H-M   'P 1'
#
loop_
_entity.id
_entity.type
_entity.pdbx_description
1 polymer ?
#
loop_
_entity_poly.entity_id
_entity_poly.type
_entity_poly.pdbx_seq_one_letter_code
_entity_poly.pdbx_strand_id
1 'polypeptide(L)'
;DLYTRDVEQILVDGEEGYRVAKDFMRMLIPSHTSKVQRYKDRIPLFSRYQIDSQLDSMYSPEVKLKSGGYLVINSTEALVAIDVNSGRATRERNVEETALKTNLEAASEVARQLRLRDLAGLIVVDFIDMEGIRNQRSVERKLKESMRVDRARIQIGRISPFGLLEMSRQRLRPSITESSMEICPTCSGTGIVRSIGSSAVHVLRAIEEEGLRNRSSAIRVNLPAQVAYYILNNKRQQLSSIEKVCGFVVDFKEDSSLMPPLYKISRTKVKSGETVEEDITTLDNSISSSDSSENLPEKGKKRRRRRRPQKNDLPIKEAKPGEDIEEDNSIGIDLENEDKSEISPEVNQDEDANEIKKRRRG
;
A
#
# COMPACT_ATOMS: atom_id res chain seq x y z
N ASP A 1 -28.70 -9.01 1.00
CA ASP A 1 -27.85 -8.33 0.02
C ASP A 1 -27.09 -9.26 -0.93
N LEU A 2 -26.49 -10.36 -0.47
CA LEU A 2 -25.71 -11.29 -1.30
C LEU A 2 -26.56 -12.42 -1.90
N TYR A 3 -27.83 -12.50 -1.54
CA TYR A 3 -28.71 -13.55 -2.01
C TYR A 3 -29.10 -13.35 -3.48
N THR A 4 -28.84 -14.38 -4.31
CA THR A 4 -29.26 -14.45 -5.71
C THR A 4 -30.21 -15.63 -5.90
N ARG A 5 -30.91 -15.67 -7.04
CA ARG A 5 -31.84 -16.80 -7.34
C ARG A 5 -31.12 -18.14 -7.49
N ASP A 6 -29.85 -18.12 -7.84
CA ASP A 6 -28.99 -19.29 -8.07
C ASP A 6 -28.55 -19.96 -6.77
N VAL A 7 -28.77 -19.33 -5.60
CA VAL A 7 -28.46 -19.94 -4.32
C VAL A 7 -29.43 -21.10 -4.07
N GLU A 8 -28.89 -22.32 -3.92
CA GLU A 8 -29.68 -23.50 -3.69
C GLU A 8 -30.11 -23.65 -2.23
N GLN A 9 -29.18 -23.40 -1.31
CA GLN A 9 -29.43 -23.53 0.14
C GLN A 9 -28.64 -22.49 0.96
N ILE A 10 -29.21 -22.13 2.09
CA ILE A 10 -28.60 -21.27 3.11
C ILE A 10 -28.51 -22.09 4.39
N LEU A 11 -27.32 -22.52 4.74
CA LEU A 11 -27.06 -23.28 5.96
C LEU A 11 -26.72 -22.33 7.08
N VAL A 12 -27.41 -22.46 8.21
CA VAL A 12 -27.20 -21.63 9.39
C VAL A 12 -26.90 -22.52 10.58
N ASP A 13 -25.79 -22.28 11.22
CA ASP A 13 -25.40 -22.92 12.46
C ASP A 13 -25.98 -22.16 13.66
N GLY A 14 -26.49 -22.90 14.63
CA GLY A 14 -27.19 -22.36 15.80
C GLY A 14 -28.68 -22.12 15.59
N GLU A 15 -29.46 -22.33 16.67
CA GLU A 15 -30.93 -22.22 16.62
C GLU A 15 -31.41 -20.79 16.47
N GLU A 16 -30.78 -19.88 17.18
CA GLU A 16 -31.19 -18.48 17.19
C GLU A 16 -30.92 -17.84 15.82
N GLY A 17 -29.71 -18.01 15.27
CA GLY A 17 -29.37 -17.53 13.94
C GLY A 17 -30.28 -18.10 12.84
N TYR A 18 -30.63 -19.39 12.95
CA TYR A 18 -31.56 -20.03 12.02
C TYR A 18 -32.96 -19.38 12.07
N ARG A 19 -33.51 -19.12 13.27
CA ARG A 19 -34.82 -18.48 13.40
C ARG A 19 -34.82 -17.08 12.78
N VAL A 20 -33.83 -16.27 13.12
CA VAL A 20 -33.68 -14.90 12.60
C VAL A 20 -33.56 -14.93 11.07
N ALA A 21 -32.70 -15.79 10.51
CA ALA A 21 -32.51 -15.91 9.06
C ALA A 21 -33.79 -16.36 8.36
N LYS A 22 -34.52 -17.31 8.94
CA LYS A 22 -35.77 -17.85 8.38
C LYS A 22 -36.90 -16.84 8.39
N ASP A 23 -37.06 -16.10 9.48
CA ASP A 23 -38.09 -15.06 9.62
C ASP A 23 -37.78 -13.89 8.70
N PHE A 24 -36.51 -13.50 8.57
CA PHE A 24 -36.10 -12.48 7.63
C PHE A 24 -36.36 -12.88 6.17
N MET A 25 -36.05 -14.13 5.81
CA MET A 25 -36.33 -14.65 4.47
C MET A 25 -37.84 -14.72 4.19
N ARG A 26 -38.65 -15.11 5.20
CA ARG A 26 -40.12 -15.14 5.08
C ARG A 26 -40.70 -13.74 4.81
N MET A 27 -40.09 -12.73 5.41
CA MET A 27 -40.51 -11.34 5.25
C MET A 27 -40.15 -10.78 3.87
N LEU A 28 -38.92 -11.09 3.36
CA LEU A 28 -38.45 -10.56 2.09
C LEU A 28 -38.91 -11.36 0.88
N ILE A 29 -38.73 -12.71 0.93
CA ILE A 29 -39.00 -13.62 -0.20
C ILE A 29 -39.65 -14.91 0.33
N PRO A 30 -40.93 -14.90 0.60
CA PRO A 30 -41.65 -16.05 1.20
C PRO A 30 -41.44 -17.38 0.46
N SER A 31 -41.38 -17.34 -0.88
CA SER A 31 -41.17 -18.51 -1.74
C SER A 31 -39.83 -19.21 -1.52
N HIS A 32 -38.82 -18.54 -1.00
CA HIS A 32 -37.47 -19.08 -0.79
C HIS A 32 -37.18 -19.44 0.68
N THR A 33 -38.17 -19.35 1.57
CA THR A 33 -38.00 -19.68 3.00
C THR A 33 -37.53 -21.11 3.23
N SER A 34 -37.89 -22.06 2.35
CA SER A 34 -37.44 -23.46 2.41
C SER A 34 -35.95 -23.65 2.15
N LYS A 35 -35.31 -22.70 1.46
CA LYS A 35 -33.86 -22.74 1.23
C LYS A 35 -33.03 -22.50 2.48
N VAL A 36 -33.62 -21.83 3.50
CA VAL A 36 -32.96 -21.64 4.79
C VAL A 36 -33.08 -22.92 5.61
N GLN A 37 -31.96 -23.56 5.87
CA GLN A 37 -31.88 -24.84 6.56
C GLN A 37 -30.97 -24.73 7.77
N ARG A 38 -31.31 -25.43 8.85
CA ARG A 38 -30.48 -25.51 10.03
C ARG A 38 -29.38 -26.55 9.82
N TYR A 39 -28.14 -26.14 10.08
CA TYR A 39 -27.01 -27.06 10.11
C TYR A 39 -27.05 -27.94 11.35
N LYS A 40 -26.87 -29.26 11.19
CA LYS A 40 -27.01 -30.24 12.28
C LYS A 40 -25.83 -31.23 12.39
N ASP A 41 -24.86 -31.15 11.49
CA ASP A 41 -23.71 -32.05 11.52
C ASP A 41 -22.77 -31.76 12.67
N ARG A 42 -21.95 -32.79 13.04
CA ARG A 42 -20.92 -32.65 14.08
C ARG A 42 -19.68 -31.90 13.62
N ILE A 43 -19.42 -31.91 12.32
CA ILE A 43 -18.28 -31.20 11.73
C ILE A 43 -18.64 -29.71 11.67
N PRO A 44 -17.80 -28.80 12.15
CA PRO A 44 -18.08 -27.36 12.03
C PRO A 44 -18.39 -26.97 10.59
N LEU A 45 -19.38 -26.09 10.42
CA LEU A 45 -19.92 -25.72 9.09
C LEU A 45 -18.82 -25.19 8.15
N PHE A 46 -17.94 -24.32 8.64
CA PHE A 46 -16.88 -23.73 7.84
C PHE A 46 -15.79 -24.72 7.48
N SER A 47 -15.43 -25.62 8.39
CA SER A 47 -14.46 -26.68 8.14
C SER A 47 -14.98 -27.68 7.08
N ARG A 48 -16.29 -28.03 7.13
CA ARG A 48 -16.90 -28.91 6.14
C ARG A 48 -16.79 -28.41 4.70
N TYR A 49 -16.98 -27.11 4.52
CA TYR A 49 -16.91 -26.45 3.22
C TYR A 49 -15.55 -25.82 2.92
N GLN A 50 -14.52 -26.12 3.73
CA GLN A 50 -13.15 -25.61 3.59
C GLN A 50 -13.08 -24.06 3.53
N ILE A 51 -14.00 -23.40 4.25
CA ILE A 51 -14.07 -21.94 4.28
C ILE A 51 -12.94 -21.39 5.16
N ASP A 52 -12.58 -22.11 6.26
CA ASP A 52 -11.49 -21.69 7.15
C ASP A 52 -10.18 -21.46 6.39
N SER A 53 -9.80 -22.37 5.50
CA SER A 53 -8.59 -22.23 4.68
C SER A 53 -8.67 -21.08 3.68
N GLN A 54 -9.86 -20.74 3.20
CA GLN A 54 -10.08 -19.59 2.33
C GLN A 54 -9.99 -18.28 3.13
N LEU A 55 -10.53 -18.24 4.35
CA LEU A 55 -10.40 -17.11 5.27
C LEU A 55 -8.93 -16.85 5.58
N ASP A 56 -8.16 -17.89 5.96
CA ASP A 56 -6.72 -17.76 6.21
C ASP A 56 -5.96 -17.23 4.98
N SER A 57 -6.33 -17.67 3.79
CA SER A 57 -5.70 -17.21 2.55
C SER A 57 -5.92 -15.72 2.26
N MET A 58 -6.97 -15.11 2.82
CA MET A 58 -7.23 -13.67 2.63
C MET A 58 -6.24 -12.76 3.37
N TYR A 59 -5.51 -13.30 4.35
CA TYR A 59 -4.45 -12.57 5.06
C TYR A 59 -3.10 -12.65 4.33
N SER A 60 -2.94 -13.59 3.39
CA SER A 60 -1.73 -13.68 2.57
C SER A 60 -1.74 -12.62 1.47
N PRO A 61 -0.64 -11.88 1.26
CA PRO A 61 -0.53 -10.98 0.11
C PRO A 61 -0.46 -11.75 -1.22
N GLU A 62 0.03 -12.99 -1.21
CA GLU A 62 0.16 -13.83 -2.41
C GLU A 62 -1.09 -14.66 -2.67
N VAL A 63 -1.58 -14.63 -3.91
CA VAL A 63 -2.72 -15.43 -4.39
C VAL A 63 -2.31 -16.23 -5.62
N LYS A 64 -2.36 -17.54 -5.51
CA LYS A 64 -1.99 -18.45 -6.60
C LYS A 64 -3.07 -18.54 -7.66
N LEU A 65 -2.65 -18.55 -8.93
CA LEU A 65 -3.49 -18.78 -10.09
C LEU A 65 -3.44 -20.26 -10.52
N LYS A 66 -4.48 -20.73 -11.19
CA LYS A 66 -4.57 -22.14 -11.68
C LYS A 66 -3.51 -22.43 -12.74
N SER A 67 -3.13 -21.44 -13.54
CA SER A 67 -2.07 -21.54 -14.55
C SER A 67 -0.69 -21.76 -13.97
N GLY A 68 -0.51 -21.50 -12.66
CA GLY A 68 0.79 -21.53 -11.98
C GLY A 68 1.45 -20.16 -11.81
N GLY A 69 0.80 -19.10 -12.28
CA GLY A 69 1.11 -17.72 -11.93
C GLY A 69 0.60 -17.36 -10.54
N TYR A 70 0.82 -16.14 -10.11
CA TYR A 70 0.32 -15.62 -8.84
C TYR A 70 0.15 -14.10 -8.87
N LEU A 71 -0.73 -13.61 -7.99
CA LEU A 71 -0.92 -12.19 -7.74
C LEU A 71 -0.23 -11.83 -6.43
N VAL A 72 0.32 -10.63 -6.34
CA VAL A 72 0.77 -10.02 -5.08
C VAL A 72 -0.08 -8.78 -4.83
N ILE A 73 -0.81 -8.76 -3.71
CA ILE A 73 -1.74 -7.69 -3.36
C ILE A 73 -1.20 -6.96 -2.15
N ASN A 74 -0.82 -5.70 -2.32
CA ASN A 74 -0.31 -4.83 -1.28
C ASN A 74 -1.16 -3.58 -1.14
N SER A 75 -1.67 -3.34 0.06
CA SER A 75 -2.36 -2.10 0.40
C SER A 75 -1.35 -1.10 0.94
N THR A 76 -1.30 0.09 0.34
CA THR A 76 -0.54 1.23 0.83
C THR A 76 -1.51 2.25 1.44
N GLU A 77 -1.00 3.34 2.01
CA GLU A 77 -1.84 4.42 2.53
C GLU A 77 -2.73 5.06 1.44
N ALA A 78 -2.21 5.18 0.21
CA ALA A 78 -2.87 5.90 -0.88
C ALA A 78 -3.65 5.00 -1.84
N LEU A 79 -3.21 3.77 -2.07
CA LEU A 79 -3.77 2.89 -3.10
C LEU A 79 -3.51 1.41 -2.79
N VAL A 80 -4.22 0.54 -3.51
CA VAL A 80 -3.95 -0.89 -3.55
C VAL A 80 -3.15 -1.20 -4.81
N ALA A 81 -1.95 -1.74 -4.65
CA ALA A 81 -1.13 -2.24 -5.76
C ALA A 81 -1.31 -3.74 -5.91
N ILE A 82 -1.52 -4.19 -7.14
CA ILE A 82 -1.66 -5.62 -7.49
C ILE A 82 -0.67 -5.92 -8.60
N ASP A 83 0.28 -6.80 -8.33
CA ASP A 83 1.30 -7.26 -9.27
C ASP A 83 0.94 -8.66 -9.80
N VAL A 84 1.05 -8.87 -11.11
CA VAL A 84 0.72 -10.14 -11.79
C VAL A 84 2.00 -10.82 -12.24
N ASN A 85 2.26 -11.98 -11.69
CA ASN A 85 3.45 -12.79 -12.00
C ASN A 85 3.08 -14.08 -12.73
N SER A 86 3.83 -14.41 -13.79
CA SER A 86 3.64 -15.65 -14.56
C SER A 86 4.10 -16.90 -13.79
N GLY A 87 5.00 -16.75 -12.81
CA GLY A 87 5.50 -17.86 -12.01
C GLY A 87 6.04 -19.03 -12.86
N ARG A 88 5.47 -20.22 -12.65
CA ARG A 88 5.84 -21.44 -13.38
C ARG A 88 5.02 -21.66 -14.66
N ALA A 89 4.20 -20.71 -15.06
CA ALA A 89 3.32 -20.82 -16.24
C ALA A 89 4.08 -20.76 -17.58
N THR A 90 5.41 -20.76 -17.57
CA THR A 90 6.30 -20.64 -18.74
C THR A 90 6.33 -21.86 -19.68
N ARG A 91 5.31 -22.72 -19.63
CA ARG A 91 5.26 -23.94 -20.45
C ARG A 91 4.82 -23.72 -21.89
N GLU A 92 4.23 -22.58 -22.19
CA GLU A 92 3.79 -22.25 -23.56
C GLU A 92 5.00 -21.87 -24.44
N ARG A 93 4.91 -22.15 -25.72
CA ARG A 93 6.00 -21.87 -26.67
C ARG A 93 6.16 -20.38 -26.99
N ASN A 94 5.14 -19.59 -26.69
CA ASN A 94 5.10 -18.16 -26.97
C ASN A 94 4.90 -17.37 -25.68
N VAL A 95 5.80 -16.44 -25.41
CA VAL A 95 5.78 -15.57 -24.21
C VAL A 95 4.50 -14.72 -24.18
N GLU A 96 4.09 -14.18 -25.33
CA GLU A 96 2.88 -13.35 -25.47
C GLU A 96 1.60 -14.15 -25.13
N GLU A 97 1.51 -15.43 -25.57
CA GLU A 97 0.37 -16.28 -25.27
C GLU A 97 0.30 -16.65 -23.78
N THR A 98 1.45 -16.89 -23.17
CA THR A 98 1.57 -17.12 -21.73
C THR A 98 1.11 -15.89 -20.95
N ALA A 99 1.57 -14.68 -21.34
CA ALA A 99 1.18 -13.43 -20.75
C ALA A 99 -0.32 -13.19 -20.85
N LEU A 100 -0.91 -13.36 -22.05
CA LEU A 100 -2.35 -13.21 -22.25
C LEU A 100 -3.17 -14.17 -21.37
N LYS A 101 -2.81 -15.44 -21.35
CA LYS A 101 -3.51 -16.45 -20.55
C LYS A 101 -3.44 -16.16 -19.06
N THR A 102 -2.26 -15.83 -18.55
CA THR A 102 -2.07 -15.47 -17.15
C THR A 102 -2.84 -14.19 -16.80
N ASN A 103 -2.78 -13.16 -17.65
CA ASN A 103 -3.49 -11.91 -17.44
C ASN A 103 -5.02 -12.05 -17.47
N LEU A 104 -5.56 -12.91 -18.34
CA LEU A 104 -7.01 -13.21 -18.37
C LEU A 104 -7.48 -13.92 -17.09
N GLU A 105 -6.68 -14.84 -16.58
CA GLU A 105 -6.96 -15.49 -15.31
C GLU A 105 -6.81 -14.51 -14.14
N ALA A 106 -5.73 -13.72 -14.14
CA ALA A 106 -5.48 -12.67 -13.17
C ALA A 106 -6.65 -11.68 -13.10
N ALA A 107 -7.16 -11.20 -14.24
CA ALA A 107 -8.30 -10.28 -14.29
C ALA A 107 -9.55 -10.84 -13.57
N SER A 108 -9.80 -12.13 -13.70
CA SER A 108 -10.92 -12.79 -13.02
C SER A 108 -10.67 -12.92 -11.52
N GLU A 109 -9.45 -13.28 -11.15
CA GLU A 109 -9.06 -13.45 -9.75
C GLU A 109 -8.94 -12.11 -9.03
N VAL A 110 -8.41 -11.06 -9.65
CA VAL A 110 -8.41 -9.69 -9.11
C VAL A 110 -9.83 -9.27 -8.75
N ALA A 111 -10.79 -9.42 -9.67
CA ALA A 111 -12.19 -9.11 -9.41
C ALA A 111 -12.76 -9.88 -8.20
N ARG A 112 -12.37 -11.15 -8.05
CA ARG A 112 -12.78 -11.98 -6.91
C ARG A 112 -12.15 -11.49 -5.60
N GLN A 113 -10.85 -11.20 -5.61
CA GLN A 113 -10.12 -10.77 -4.43
C GLN A 113 -10.55 -9.39 -3.92
N LEU A 114 -10.85 -8.46 -4.82
CA LEU A 114 -11.40 -7.15 -4.45
C LEU A 114 -12.69 -7.25 -3.66
N ARG A 115 -13.58 -8.19 -4.05
CA ARG A 115 -14.83 -8.43 -3.33
C ARG A 115 -14.62 -9.19 -2.01
N LEU A 116 -13.74 -10.21 -2.01
CA LEU A 116 -13.49 -11.02 -0.81
C LEU A 116 -12.85 -10.23 0.31
N ARG A 117 -11.86 -9.39 -0.03
CA ARG A 117 -11.11 -8.60 0.94
C ARG A 117 -11.71 -7.21 1.20
N ASP A 118 -12.82 -6.88 0.54
CA ASP A 118 -13.45 -5.54 0.56
C ASP A 118 -12.47 -4.41 0.24
N LEU A 119 -11.53 -4.65 -0.70
CA LEU A 119 -10.55 -3.65 -1.12
C LEU A 119 -11.23 -2.54 -1.91
N ALA A 120 -10.91 -1.29 -1.62
CA ALA A 120 -11.57 -0.12 -2.17
C ALA A 120 -10.61 1.06 -2.35
N GLY A 121 -11.08 2.13 -2.97
CA GLY A 121 -10.29 3.30 -3.31
C GLY A 121 -9.63 3.15 -4.67
N LEU A 122 -8.46 3.74 -4.85
CA LEU A 122 -7.66 3.61 -6.05
C LEU A 122 -6.93 2.26 -6.05
N ILE A 123 -7.01 1.54 -7.16
CA ILE A 123 -6.40 0.24 -7.35
C ILE A 123 -5.61 0.28 -8.64
N VAL A 124 -4.35 -0.11 -8.59
CA VAL A 124 -3.46 -0.20 -9.75
C VAL A 124 -3.06 -1.66 -9.92
N VAL A 125 -3.31 -2.19 -11.11
CA VAL A 125 -2.95 -3.56 -11.47
C VAL A 125 -1.82 -3.50 -12.49
N ASP A 126 -0.71 -4.14 -12.16
CA ASP A 126 0.44 -4.32 -13.05
C ASP A 126 0.29 -5.68 -13.75
N PHE A 127 -0.16 -5.63 -15.00
CA PHE A 127 -0.31 -6.82 -15.83
C PHE A 127 1.02 -7.16 -16.51
N ILE A 128 1.23 -8.46 -16.76
CA ILE A 128 2.37 -8.90 -17.56
C ILE A 128 2.32 -8.21 -18.92
N ASP A 129 3.44 -7.68 -19.38
CA ASP A 129 3.55 -6.94 -20.63
C ASP A 129 2.99 -7.73 -21.82
N MET A 130 2.20 -7.03 -22.64
CA MET A 130 1.61 -7.56 -23.88
C MET A 130 1.86 -6.56 -25.01
N GLU A 131 2.45 -7.03 -26.09
CA GLU A 131 2.71 -6.20 -27.28
C GLU A 131 1.42 -5.95 -28.07
N GLY A 132 0.51 -6.92 -28.07
CA GLY A 132 -0.71 -6.89 -28.87
C GLY A 132 -1.83 -6.06 -28.25
N ILE A 133 -2.23 -4.92 -28.84
CA ILE A 133 -3.39 -4.12 -28.42
C ILE A 133 -4.69 -4.96 -28.31
N ARG A 134 -4.84 -5.99 -29.14
CA ARG A 134 -5.99 -6.91 -29.10
C ARG A 134 -5.98 -7.71 -27.78
N ASN A 135 -4.82 -8.15 -27.34
CA ASN A 135 -4.61 -8.88 -26.10
C ASN A 135 -4.93 -7.99 -24.89
N GLN A 136 -4.42 -6.77 -24.86
CA GLN A 136 -4.74 -5.78 -23.82
C GLN A 136 -6.26 -5.54 -23.72
N ARG A 137 -6.94 -5.31 -24.84
CA ARG A 137 -8.41 -5.14 -24.88
C ARG A 137 -9.17 -6.37 -24.40
N SER A 138 -8.63 -7.56 -24.62
CA SER A 138 -9.24 -8.81 -24.14
C SER A 138 -9.17 -8.91 -22.63
N VAL A 139 -8.03 -8.55 -22.02
CA VAL A 139 -7.85 -8.50 -20.57
C VAL A 139 -8.75 -7.43 -19.93
N GLU A 140 -8.79 -6.21 -20.50
CA GLU A 140 -9.71 -5.15 -20.05
C GLU A 140 -11.17 -5.59 -20.06
N ARG A 141 -11.60 -6.25 -21.14
CA ARG A 141 -12.95 -6.78 -21.28
C ARG A 141 -13.24 -7.85 -20.23
N LYS A 142 -12.30 -8.75 -20.01
CA LYS A 142 -12.41 -9.83 -19.02
C LYS A 142 -12.55 -9.27 -17.61
N LEU A 143 -11.74 -8.27 -17.26
CA LEU A 143 -11.84 -7.59 -15.96
C LEU A 143 -13.19 -6.90 -15.80
N LYS A 144 -13.64 -6.12 -16.79
CA LYS A 144 -14.95 -5.45 -16.78
C LYS A 144 -16.11 -6.46 -16.64
N GLU A 145 -16.03 -7.60 -17.32
CA GLU A 145 -17.02 -8.66 -17.21
C GLU A 145 -17.05 -9.30 -15.81
N SER A 146 -15.88 -9.61 -15.27
CA SER A 146 -15.73 -10.20 -13.92
C SER A 146 -16.20 -9.25 -12.81
N MET A 147 -16.11 -7.94 -13.02
CA MET A 147 -16.56 -6.92 -12.07
C MET A 147 -18.07 -6.62 -12.14
N ARG A 148 -18.81 -7.12 -13.13
CA ARG A 148 -20.28 -6.86 -13.25
C ARG A 148 -21.09 -7.39 -12.07
N VAL A 149 -20.59 -8.40 -11.38
CA VAL A 149 -21.26 -9.00 -10.21
C VAL A 149 -21.06 -8.14 -8.95
N ASP A 150 -20.11 -7.21 -8.98
CA ASP A 150 -19.85 -6.34 -7.84
C ASP A 150 -20.91 -5.23 -7.71
N ARG A 151 -21.32 -4.95 -6.50
CA ARG A 151 -22.31 -3.91 -6.18
C ARG A 151 -21.72 -2.53 -6.02
N ALA A 152 -20.42 -2.48 -5.76
CA ALA A 152 -19.72 -1.22 -5.62
C ALA A 152 -19.73 -0.46 -6.97
N ARG A 153 -19.76 0.85 -6.92
CA ARG A 153 -19.50 1.66 -8.11
C ARG A 153 -18.04 1.55 -8.47
N ILE A 154 -17.79 1.20 -9.72
CA ILE A 154 -16.45 0.92 -10.23
C ILE A 154 -16.22 1.72 -11.50
N GLN A 155 -15.05 2.34 -11.57
CA GLN A 155 -14.54 2.95 -12.78
C GLN A 155 -13.26 2.21 -13.18
N ILE A 156 -13.17 1.74 -14.42
CA ILE A 156 -12.04 0.96 -14.92
C ILE A 156 -11.46 1.70 -16.11
N GLY A 157 -10.18 2.04 -16.03
CA GLY A 157 -9.41 2.65 -17.09
C GLY A 157 -9.06 1.69 -18.21
N ARG A 158 -8.07 2.06 -19.02
CA ARG A 158 -7.44 1.21 -20.02
C ARG A 158 -6.05 0.81 -19.53
N ILE A 159 -5.51 -0.26 -20.09
CA ILE A 159 -4.10 -0.61 -19.87
C ILE A 159 -3.24 0.47 -20.52
N SER A 160 -2.36 1.08 -19.73
CA SER A 160 -1.43 2.10 -20.19
C SER A 160 -0.31 1.48 -21.05
N PRO A 161 0.49 2.29 -21.77
CA PRO A 161 1.69 1.81 -22.46
C PRO A 161 2.73 1.14 -21.55
N PHE A 162 2.59 1.34 -20.23
CA PHE A 162 3.47 0.75 -19.20
C PHE A 162 2.92 -0.55 -18.60
N GLY A 163 1.87 -1.15 -19.16
CA GLY A 163 1.24 -2.36 -18.61
C GLY A 163 0.27 -2.13 -17.47
N LEU A 164 0.19 -0.91 -16.91
CA LEU A 164 -0.60 -0.59 -15.74
C LEU A 164 -2.08 -0.35 -16.08
N LEU A 165 -2.98 -0.94 -15.30
CA LEU A 165 -4.40 -0.64 -15.35
C LEU A 165 -4.84 0.04 -14.06
N GLU A 166 -5.43 1.21 -14.19
CA GLU A 166 -6.01 1.97 -13.09
C GLU A 166 -7.49 1.68 -12.97
N MET A 167 -7.95 1.52 -11.74
CA MET A 167 -9.37 1.44 -11.46
C MET A 167 -9.69 2.06 -10.11
N SER A 168 -10.94 2.51 -9.96
CA SER A 168 -11.49 3.01 -8.70
C SER A 168 -12.69 2.19 -8.29
N ARG A 169 -12.73 1.77 -7.02
CA ARG A 169 -13.83 1.01 -6.44
C ARG A 169 -14.36 1.73 -5.20
N GLN A 170 -15.68 1.95 -5.15
CA GLN A 170 -16.34 2.56 -3.99
C GLN A 170 -16.15 1.68 -2.75
N ARG A 171 -15.79 2.30 -1.63
CA ARG A 171 -15.74 1.63 -0.33
C ARG A 171 -17.16 1.37 0.19
N LEU A 172 -17.47 0.11 0.44
CA LEU A 172 -18.75 -0.32 1.03
C LEU A 172 -18.58 -0.63 2.52
N ARG A 173 -17.42 -1.19 2.92
CA ARG A 173 -17.06 -1.58 4.28
C ARG A 173 -15.56 -1.36 4.49
N PRO A 174 -15.07 -1.40 5.75
CA PRO A 174 -13.65 -1.54 6.01
C PRO A 174 -13.10 -2.83 5.40
N SER A 175 -11.87 -2.79 4.90
CA SER A 175 -11.22 -4.00 4.38
C SER A 175 -10.94 -5.01 5.50
N ILE A 176 -10.76 -6.28 5.14
CA ILE A 176 -10.41 -7.32 6.10
C ILE A 176 -9.12 -6.97 6.85
N THR A 177 -8.12 -6.43 6.15
CA THR A 177 -6.86 -6.01 6.77
C THR A 177 -7.04 -4.89 7.77
N GLU A 178 -7.84 -3.88 7.45
CA GLU A 178 -8.14 -2.76 8.37
C GLU A 178 -8.90 -3.19 9.63
N SER A 179 -9.77 -4.20 9.51
CA SER A 179 -10.63 -4.63 10.63
C SER A 179 -9.99 -5.67 11.55
N SER A 180 -8.98 -6.40 11.09
CA SER A 180 -8.45 -7.57 11.80
C SER A 180 -6.92 -7.64 11.89
N MET A 181 -6.20 -6.63 11.38
CA MET A 181 -4.75 -6.54 11.48
C MET A 181 -4.32 -5.25 12.19
N GLU A 182 -3.21 -5.33 12.92
CA GLU A 182 -2.58 -4.19 13.58
C GLU A 182 -1.29 -3.82 12.83
N ILE A 183 -0.93 -2.54 12.89
CA ILE A 183 0.33 -2.08 12.30
C ILE A 183 1.49 -2.71 13.06
N CYS A 184 2.42 -3.33 12.35
CA CYS A 184 3.59 -3.95 12.95
C CYS A 184 4.43 -2.89 13.70
N PRO A 185 4.65 -3.04 15.03
CA PRO A 185 5.42 -2.05 15.80
C PRO A 185 6.90 -1.98 15.40
N THR A 186 7.43 -3.04 14.77
CA THR A 186 8.83 -3.09 14.36
C THR A 186 9.12 -2.25 13.13
N CYS A 187 8.26 -2.31 12.10
CA CYS A 187 8.48 -1.59 10.84
C CYS A 187 7.45 -0.49 10.58
N SER A 188 6.47 -0.29 11.47
CA SER A 188 5.41 0.72 11.33
C SER A 188 4.72 0.67 9.95
N GLY A 189 4.56 -0.54 9.40
CA GLY A 189 3.93 -0.77 8.10
C GLY A 189 4.85 -0.69 6.88
N THR A 190 6.14 -0.35 7.06
CA THR A 190 7.08 -0.20 5.92
C THR A 190 7.57 -1.52 5.34
N GLY A 191 7.42 -2.65 6.05
CA GLY A 191 7.89 -3.97 5.63
C GLY A 191 9.41 -4.18 5.71
N ILE A 192 10.18 -3.12 5.96
CA ILE A 192 11.65 -3.14 6.08
C ILE A 192 12.11 -2.44 7.36
N VAL A 193 13.22 -2.89 7.91
CA VAL A 193 13.85 -2.27 9.08
C VAL A 193 15.31 -1.98 8.77
N ARG A 194 15.87 -1.00 9.45
CA ARG A 194 17.28 -0.66 9.33
C ARG A 194 18.15 -1.82 9.82
N SER A 195 19.18 -2.19 9.07
CA SER A 195 20.11 -3.25 9.47
C SER A 195 20.85 -2.90 10.78
N ILE A 196 21.22 -3.91 11.55
CA ILE A 196 21.93 -3.75 12.83
C ILE A 196 23.21 -2.91 12.65
N GLY A 197 24.00 -3.17 11.59
CA GLY A 197 25.21 -2.41 11.31
C GLY A 197 24.94 -0.94 11.01
N SER A 198 23.88 -0.65 10.24
CA SER A 198 23.47 0.74 9.95
C SER A 198 22.95 1.44 11.20
N SER A 199 22.19 0.74 12.06
CA SER A 199 21.70 1.26 13.33
C SER A 199 22.85 1.55 14.29
N ALA A 200 23.85 0.68 14.36
CA ALA A 200 25.06 0.88 15.17
C ALA A 200 25.84 2.14 14.77
N VAL A 201 26.01 2.36 13.45
CA VAL A 201 26.66 3.60 12.97
C VAL A 201 25.86 4.84 13.32
N HIS A 202 24.54 4.77 13.26
CA HIS A 202 23.66 5.86 13.64
C HIS A 202 23.79 6.21 15.13
N VAL A 203 23.79 5.19 16.00
CA VAL A 203 23.99 5.35 17.45
C VAL A 203 25.37 5.96 17.74
N LEU A 204 26.45 5.49 17.11
CA LEU A 204 27.79 6.03 17.30
C LEU A 204 27.89 7.52 16.92
N ARG A 205 27.25 7.93 15.83
CA ARG A 205 27.18 9.35 15.44
C ARG A 205 26.43 10.21 16.47
N ALA A 206 25.33 9.69 17.01
CA ALA A 206 24.60 10.39 18.06
C ALA A 206 25.41 10.51 19.37
N ILE A 207 26.16 9.47 19.71
CA ILE A 207 27.12 9.52 20.84
C ILE A 207 28.20 10.58 20.59
N GLU A 208 28.78 10.62 19.41
CA GLU A 208 29.77 11.62 19.01
C GLU A 208 29.22 13.04 19.06
N GLU A 209 28.01 13.26 18.53
CA GLU A 209 27.32 14.55 18.57
C GLU A 209 27.08 15.03 20.01
N GLU A 210 26.61 14.15 20.91
CA GLU A 210 26.44 14.51 22.33
C GLU A 210 27.79 14.76 23.01
N GLY A 211 28.82 14.02 22.64
CA GLY A 211 30.18 14.24 23.11
C GLY A 211 30.74 15.64 22.73
N LEU A 212 30.51 16.08 21.50
CA LEU A 212 30.93 17.40 21.02
C LEU A 212 30.24 18.54 21.78
N ARG A 213 29.03 18.33 22.31
CA ARG A 213 28.34 19.31 23.17
C ARG A 213 29.00 19.49 24.52
N ASN A 214 29.90 18.60 24.92
CA ASN A 214 30.77 18.67 26.11
C ASN A 214 30.05 18.98 27.45
N ARG A 215 28.81 18.50 27.61
CA ARG A 215 27.95 18.79 28.77
C ARG A 215 28.01 17.70 29.86
N SER A 216 28.46 16.49 29.50
CA SER A 216 28.42 15.32 30.36
C SER A 216 29.80 14.66 30.50
N SER A 217 30.07 14.05 31.64
CA SER A 217 31.25 13.20 31.88
C SER A 217 30.94 11.71 31.75
N ALA A 218 29.66 11.35 31.75
CA ALA A 218 29.18 9.99 31.46
C ALA A 218 27.78 10.06 30.86
N ILE A 219 27.55 9.22 29.85
CA ILE A 219 26.26 9.06 29.19
C ILE A 219 25.83 7.60 29.22
N ARG A 220 24.55 7.39 29.37
CA ARG A 220 23.93 6.06 29.22
C ARG A 220 23.14 6.00 27.93
N VAL A 221 23.35 4.95 27.17
CA VAL A 221 22.66 4.69 25.91
C VAL A 221 21.82 3.43 26.08
N ASN A 222 20.51 3.59 26.12
CA ASN A 222 19.56 2.47 26.14
C ASN A 222 19.25 2.11 24.68
N LEU A 223 19.46 0.84 24.30
CA LEU A 223 19.31 0.34 22.94
C LEU A 223 19.06 -1.16 22.94
N PRO A 224 18.55 -1.71 21.81
CA PRO A 224 18.37 -3.15 21.67
C PRO A 224 19.70 -3.91 21.81
N ALA A 225 19.70 -5.04 22.53
CA ALA A 225 20.89 -5.86 22.81
C ALA A 225 21.73 -6.17 21.56
N GLN A 226 21.08 -6.51 20.44
CA GLN A 226 21.76 -6.84 19.18
C GLN A 226 22.62 -5.71 18.65
N VAL A 227 22.16 -4.46 18.79
CA VAL A 227 22.92 -3.26 18.36
C VAL A 227 24.07 -3.00 19.33
N ALA A 228 23.85 -3.15 20.65
CA ALA A 228 24.89 -3.02 21.65
C ALA A 228 26.03 -4.02 21.42
N TYR A 229 25.71 -5.30 21.26
CA TYR A 229 26.70 -6.33 20.96
C TYR A 229 27.47 -6.09 19.65
N TYR A 230 26.78 -5.59 18.63
CA TYR A 230 27.45 -5.24 17.38
C TYR A 230 28.44 -4.08 17.56
N ILE A 231 28.09 -3.03 18.31
CA ILE A 231 29.00 -1.91 18.61
C ILE A 231 30.22 -2.40 19.38
N LEU A 232 30.01 -3.15 20.46
CA LEU A 232 31.06 -3.62 21.35
C LEU A 232 32.03 -4.60 20.67
N ASN A 233 31.56 -5.44 19.76
CA ASN A 233 32.39 -6.42 19.07
C ASN A 233 33.02 -5.89 17.79
N ASN A 234 32.25 -5.17 16.94
CA ASN A 234 32.71 -4.81 15.60
C ASN A 234 33.16 -3.34 15.50
N LYS A 235 32.75 -2.46 16.44
CA LYS A 235 33.01 -1.03 16.41
C LYS A 235 33.70 -0.52 17.67
N ARG A 236 34.30 -1.40 18.46
CA ARG A 236 34.97 -1.08 19.73
C ARG A 236 36.04 0.00 19.60
N GLN A 237 36.87 -0.06 18.55
CA GLN A 237 37.92 0.94 18.33
C GLN A 237 37.33 2.34 18.08
N GLN A 238 36.24 2.41 17.31
CA GLN A 238 35.53 3.63 16.98
C GLN A 238 34.92 4.26 18.26
N LEU A 239 34.26 3.44 19.08
CA LEU A 239 33.71 3.85 20.36
C LEU A 239 34.81 4.42 21.28
N SER A 240 35.92 3.67 21.43
CA SER A 240 37.06 4.11 22.26
C SER A 240 37.70 5.42 21.76
N SER A 241 37.72 5.63 20.45
CA SER A 241 38.21 6.90 19.88
C SER A 241 37.29 8.09 20.26
N ILE A 242 35.97 7.89 20.18
CA ILE A 242 34.97 8.91 20.54
C ILE A 242 35.07 9.22 22.04
N GLU A 243 35.16 8.20 22.90
CA GLU A 243 35.33 8.40 24.34
C GLU A 243 36.57 9.21 24.69
N LYS A 244 37.72 8.91 24.02
CA LYS A 244 38.99 9.64 24.24
C LYS A 244 38.94 11.09 23.76
N VAL A 245 38.38 11.32 22.57
CA VAL A 245 38.29 12.65 21.98
C VAL A 245 37.33 13.55 22.76
N CYS A 246 36.20 13.03 23.18
CA CYS A 246 35.16 13.79 23.85
C CYS A 246 35.31 13.80 25.38
N GLY A 247 36.18 12.95 25.98
CA GLY A 247 36.45 12.92 27.41
C GLY A 247 35.28 12.51 28.29
N PHE A 248 34.45 11.56 27.83
CA PHE A 248 33.34 11.00 28.58
C PHE A 248 33.30 9.46 28.47
N VAL A 249 32.52 8.79 29.31
CA VAL A 249 32.37 7.35 29.33
C VAL A 249 30.97 7.00 28.84
N VAL A 250 30.85 5.97 27.98
CA VAL A 250 29.58 5.49 27.46
C VAL A 250 29.20 4.19 28.16
N ASP A 251 28.03 4.19 28.81
CA ASP A 251 27.41 3.02 29.44
C ASP A 251 26.25 2.52 28.55
N PHE A 252 26.33 1.28 28.07
CA PHE A 252 25.27 0.66 27.28
C PHE A 252 24.35 -0.13 28.21
N LYS A 253 23.05 0.19 28.16
CA LYS A 253 22.01 -0.55 28.85
C LYS A 253 21.05 -1.16 27.84
N GLU A 254 20.79 -2.44 27.99
CA GLU A 254 19.78 -3.12 27.18
C GLU A 254 18.38 -2.59 27.54
N ASP A 255 17.60 -2.31 26.49
CA ASP A 255 16.18 -2.01 26.60
C ASP A 255 15.42 -2.82 25.57
N SER A 256 14.75 -3.87 26.03
CA SER A 256 13.97 -4.79 25.19
C SER A 256 12.68 -4.17 24.65
N SER A 257 12.26 -3.01 25.15
CA SER A 257 11.10 -2.28 24.63
C SER A 257 11.45 -1.51 23.35
N LEU A 258 12.74 -1.27 23.10
CA LEU A 258 13.21 -0.57 21.92
C LEU A 258 13.49 -1.55 20.77
N MET A 259 13.05 -1.18 19.57
CA MET A 259 13.37 -1.91 18.32
C MET A 259 14.33 -1.08 17.47
N PRO A 260 15.29 -1.71 16.74
CA PRO A 260 16.14 -0.96 15.82
C PRO A 260 15.29 -0.18 14.81
N PRO A 261 15.58 1.11 14.52
CA PRO A 261 16.77 1.87 14.89
C PRO A 261 16.65 2.72 16.16
N LEU A 262 15.64 2.51 17.00
CA LEU A 262 15.35 3.34 18.17
C LEU A 262 16.42 3.17 19.25
N TYR A 263 16.77 4.26 19.90
CA TYR A 263 17.66 4.31 21.07
C TYR A 263 17.32 5.53 21.93
N LYS A 264 17.76 5.52 23.20
CA LYS A 264 17.63 6.65 24.12
C LYS A 264 18.99 6.98 24.69
N ILE A 265 19.37 8.25 24.71
CA ILE A 265 20.59 8.74 25.37
C ILE A 265 20.19 9.54 26.59
N SER A 266 20.72 9.19 27.75
CA SER A 266 20.55 9.91 29.01
C SER A 266 21.91 10.30 29.61
N ARG A 267 21.98 11.47 30.24
CA ARG A 267 23.15 11.94 30.95
C ARG A 267 23.17 11.33 32.34
N THR A 268 24.25 10.68 32.70
CA THR A 268 24.39 10.06 34.02
C THR A 268 25.22 10.93 34.97
N LYS A 269 26.16 11.73 34.44
CA LYS A 269 26.95 12.68 35.26
C LYS A 269 27.18 13.97 34.47
N VAL A 270 26.74 15.08 35.01
CA VAL A 270 27.03 16.41 34.48
C VAL A 270 28.40 16.88 35.00
N LYS A 271 29.15 17.63 34.19
CA LYS A 271 30.49 18.14 34.58
C LYS A 271 30.45 19.09 35.82
N SER A 272 29.25 19.56 36.20
CA SER A 272 29.03 20.37 37.41
C SER A 272 28.91 19.58 38.72
N GLY A 273 29.01 18.24 38.68
CA GLY A 273 29.03 17.41 39.91
C GLY A 273 27.67 16.91 40.39
N GLU A 274 26.57 17.29 39.78
CA GLU A 274 25.24 16.79 40.10
C GLU A 274 24.86 15.62 39.19
N THR A 275 24.35 14.53 39.78
CA THR A 275 23.79 13.40 39.06
C THR A 275 22.34 13.74 38.68
N VAL A 276 22.13 14.13 37.43
CA VAL A 276 20.79 14.36 36.86
C VAL A 276 20.58 13.38 35.74
N GLU A 277 19.55 12.53 35.82
CA GLU A 277 19.10 11.74 34.71
C GLU A 277 18.18 12.61 33.85
N GLU A 278 18.72 13.25 32.80
CA GLU A 278 17.94 13.94 31.78
C GLU A 278 17.91 13.10 30.51
N ASP A 279 16.72 12.71 30.06
CA ASP A 279 16.50 12.06 28.75
C ASP A 279 16.67 13.11 27.65
N ILE A 280 17.67 12.91 26.79
CA ILE A 280 18.04 13.90 25.77
C ILE A 280 17.43 13.62 24.41
N THR A 281 17.20 12.37 24.05
CA THR A 281 16.75 12.03 22.68
C THR A 281 15.99 10.71 22.66
N THR A 282 14.71 10.79 22.36
CA THR A 282 13.94 9.72 21.74
C THR A 282 13.79 10.09 20.28
N LEU A 283 14.43 9.34 19.40
CA LEU A 283 14.07 9.40 17.98
C LEU A 283 12.79 8.59 17.78
N ASP A 284 11.66 9.23 18.08
CA ASP A 284 10.38 8.80 17.52
C ASP A 284 10.37 9.23 16.06
N ASN A 285 10.28 8.26 15.16
CA ASN A 285 9.94 8.47 13.75
C ASN A 285 8.43 8.79 13.60
N SER A 286 7.89 9.61 14.50
CA SER A 286 6.59 10.22 14.27
C SER A 286 6.83 11.48 13.44
N ILE A 287 6.60 11.37 12.14
CA ILE A 287 6.19 12.49 11.31
C ILE A 287 4.81 12.91 11.85
N SER A 288 4.80 13.60 12.98
CA SER A 288 3.62 14.32 13.45
C SER A 288 3.75 15.74 12.94
N SER A 289 2.83 16.10 12.08
CA SER A 289 2.42 17.44 11.73
C SER A 289 2.67 18.42 12.88
N SER A 290 3.48 19.43 12.61
CA SER A 290 3.70 20.59 13.45
C SER A 290 2.40 21.35 13.64
N ASP A 291 1.75 21.17 14.77
CA ASP A 291 0.87 22.16 15.35
C ASP A 291 1.69 23.00 16.32
N SER A 292 2.15 24.11 15.80
CA SER A 292 2.77 25.20 16.57
C SER A 292 1.68 25.97 17.31
N SER A 293 1.38 25.57 18.54
CA SER A 293 0.73 26.44 19.51
C SER A 293 1.79 26.97 20.49
N GLU A 294 2.33 28.13 20.16
CA GLU A 294 3.14 28.95 21.07
C GLU A 294 2.31 29.33 22.30
N ASN A 295 2.63 28.74 23.44
CA ASN A 295 2.23 29.26 24.74
C ASN A 295 3.24 30.31 25.20
N LEU A 296 2.90 31.57 25.00
CA LEU A 296 3.57 32.69 25.63
C LEU A 296 2.94 32.97 27.02
N PRO A 297 3.76 33.24 28.07
CA PRO A 297 3.23 33.49 29.41
C PRO A 297 2.57 34.84 29.52
N GLU A 298 1.36 34.85 30.06
CA GLU A 298 0.62 36.04 30.45
C GLU A 298 1.39 36.89 31.47
N LYS A 299 1.75 38.12 31.08
CA LYS A 299 1.98 39.21 32.01
C LYS A 299 0.86 40.24 31.85
N GLY A 300 0.02 40.30 32.87
CA GLY A 300 -1.07 41.24 32.96
C GLY A 300 -0.65 42.71 32.93
N LYS A 301 -1.40 43.50 32.19
CA LYS A 301 -1.58 44.96 32.47
C LYS A 301 -2.97 45.42 32.04
N LYS A 302 -3.54 46.18 32.99
CA LYS A 302 -4.89 46.74 33.07
C LYS A 302 -5.24 47.75 31.97
N ARG A 303 -6.52 47.72 31.60
CA ARG A 303 -7.43 48.82 31.27
C ARG A 303 -7.00 49.96 30.36
N ARG A 304 -7.68 50.10 29.23
CA ARG A 304 -8.40 51.35 28.89
C ARG A 304 -9.54 51.10 27.88
N ARG A 305 -10.80 51.44 28.37
CA ARG A 305 -12.00 51.60 27.57
C ARG A 305 -11.83 52.77 26.59
N ARG A 306 -12.20 52.66 25.33
CA ARG A 306 -12.78 53.75 24.51
C ARG A 306 -13.67 53.17 23.40
N ARG A 307 -14.97 53.46 23.58
CA ARG A 307 -16.05 53.92 22.70
C ARG A 307 -16.03 53.52 21.21
N ARG A 308 -17.15 52.90 20.84
CA ARG A 308 -17.79 52.83 19.51
C ARG A 308 -18.03 54.25 18.92
N PRO A 309 -18.17 54.36 17.57
CA PRO A 309 -19.45 54.75 17.05
C PRO A 309 -20.02 53.81 15.99
N GLN A 310 -21.31 53.94 15.85
CA GLN A 310 -22.31 53.22 15.06
C GLN A 310 -22.32 53.65 13.60
N LYS A 311 -22.97 52.73 12.81
CA LYS A 311 -23.86 52.93 11.66
C LYS A 311 -23.27 53.30 10.30
N ASN A 312 -23.52 52.49 9.29
CA ASN A 312 -24.65 52.78 8.37
C ASN A 312 -25.00 51.55 7.55
N ASP A 313 -26.28 51.26 7.60
CA ASP A 313 -27.02 50.39 6.69
C ASP A 313 -27.08 51.01 5.29
N LEU A 314 -27.18 50.19 4.24
CA LEU A 314 -28.09 50.27 3.10
C LEU A 314 -27.78 49.19 2.04
N PRO A 315 -28.64 48.87 1.05
CA PRO A 315 -29.40 47.63 1.05
C PRO A 315 -29.14 46.71 -0.17
N ILE A 316 -29.66 45.51 -0.03
CA ILE A 316 -29.80 44.45 -1.03
C ILE A 316 -30.55 44.96 -2.28
N LYS A 317 -30.02 44.63 -3.47
CA LYS A 317 -30.83 44.52 -4.70
C LYS A 317 -30.63 43.18 -5.36
N GLU A 318 -31.73 42.45 -5.39
CA GLU A 318 -31.96 41.30 -6.25
C GLU A 318 -31.90 41.70 -7.72
N ALA A 319 -31.34 40.86 -8.59
CA ALA A 319 -31.63 40.83 -10.00
C ALA A 319 -31.60 39.39 -10.52
N LYS A 320 -32.66 39.04 -11.21
CA LYS A 320 -32.99 37.80 -11.89
C LYS A 320 -32.24 37.67 -13.23
N PRO A 321 -32.40 36.52 -13.90
CA PRO A 321 -31.45 35.97 -14.89
C PRO A 321 -31.81 36.32 -16.33
N GLY A 322 -30.83 36.20 -17.22
CA GLY A 322 -31.09 36.16 -18.66
C GLY A 322 -29.91 36.61 -19.50
N GLU A 323 -29.68 35.75 -20.45
CA GLU A 323 -29.11 36.03 -21.81
C GLU A 323 -27.66 35.66 -22.08
N ASP A 324 -27.58 34.81 -23.04
CA ASP A 324 -26.50 34.32 -23.87
C ASP A 324 -25.56 35.40 -24.38
N ILE A 325 -24.24 35.14 -24.34
CA ILE A 325 -23.27 35.70 -25.32
C ILE A 325 -22.26 34.62 -25.65
N GLU A 326 -22.34 34.16 -26.89
CA GLU A 326 -21.25 33.53 -27.63
C GLU A 326 -20.14 34.55 -27.82
N GLU A 327 -18.90 34.18 -27.55
CA GLU A 327 -17.72 34.75 -28.20
C GLU A 327 -16.61 33.70 -28.34
N ASP A 328 -16.51 33.31 -29.57
CA ASP A 328 -15.45 32.87 -30.43
C ASP A 328 -14.08 33.51 -30.10
N ASN A 329 -13.05 32.68 -29.90
CA ASN A 329 -11.68 33.07 -30.16
C ASN A 329 -10.79 31.86 -30.52
N SER A 330 -10.79 31.59 -31.81
CA SER A 330 -9.80 30.86 -32.54
C SER A 330 -8.46 31.62 -32.54
N ILE A 331 -7.40 31.02 -32.04
CA ILE A 331 -6.03 31.39 -32.38
C ILE A 331 -5.38 30.20 -33.06
N GLY A 332 -5.29 30.34 -34.41
CA GLY A 332 -4.47 29.50 -35.24
C GLY A 332 -2.98 29.80 -35.01
N ILE A 333 -2.19 28.78 -35.01
CA ILE A 333 -0.76 28.86 -35.25
C ILE A 333 -0.45 27.95 -36.43
N ASP A 334 -0.12 28.60 -37.54
CA ASP A 334 0.43 28.02 -38.75
C ASP A 334 1.78 27.35 -38.45
N LEU A 335 1.96 26.14 -38.93
CA LEU A 335 3.26 25.53 -39.13
C LEU A 335 3.44 25.25 -40.60
N GLU A 336 4.34 26.03 -41.17
CA GLU A 336 4.85 25.94 -42.55
C GLU A 336 5.52 24.58 -42.80
N ASN A 337 5.28 24.10 -44.01
CA ASN A 337 5.95 23.02 -44.72
C ASN A 337 7.35 23.43 -45.19
N GLU A 338 8.29 22.51 -45.07
CA GLU A 338 9.47 22.31 -45.95
C GLU A 338 10.10 20.99 -45.54
N ASP A 339 10.62 20.09 -46.29
CA ASP A 339 10.74 19.90 -47.75
C ASP A 339 11.09 18.41 -47.97
N LYS A 340 10.71 17.95 -49.15
CA LYS A 340 10.98 16.63 -49.69
C LYS A 340 12.46 16.42 -49.96
N SER A 341 13.03 15.27 -49.71
CA SER A 341 14.03 14.66 -50.59
C SER A 341 13.89 13.12 -50.57
N GLU A 342 13.48 12.65 -51.70
CA GLU A 342 13.54 11.28 -52.19
C GLU A 342 14.99 10.77 -52.26
N ILE A 343 15.22 9.53 -51.86
CA ILE A 343 16.19 8.63 -52.46
C ILE A 343 15.65 7.23 -52.35
N SER A 344 15.29 6.63 -53.46
CA SER A 344 15.00 5.23 -53.71
C SER A 344 16.22 4.56 -54.38
N PRO A 345 16.18 3.29 -54.76
CA PRO A 345 16.90 2.20 -54.10
C PRO A 345 17.99 1.63 -55.02
N GLU A 346 18.93 0.88 -54.51
CA GLU A 346 19.73 -0.03 -55.32
C GLU A 346 19.63 -1.48 -54.82
N VAL A 347 19.19 -2.25 -55.78
CA VAL A 347 19.15 -3.70 -55.88
C VAL A 347 20.60 -4.22 -56.06
N ASN A 348 21.00 -5.23 -55.34
CA ASN A 348 21.95 -6.22 -55.81
C ASN A 348 21.48 -7.61 -55.38
N GLN A 349 21.04 -8.35 -56.40
CA GLN A 349 21.03 -9.79 -56.49
C GLN A 349 22.48 -10.27 -56.61
N ASP A 350 22.77 -11.41 -56.03
CA ASP A 350 23.28 -12.59 -56.68
C ASP A 350 23.86 -13.59 -55.67
N GLU A 351 23.39 -14.83 -55.89
CA GLU A 351 24.12 -16.12 -55.82
C GLU A 351 24.60 -16.56 -54.43
N ASP A 352 24.23 -17.71 -53.90
CA ASP A 352 24.41 -19.03 -54.41
C ASP A 352 23.52 -20.08 -53.71
N ALA A 353 22.88 -20.90 -54.55
CA ALA A 353 22.29 -22.15 -54.19
C ALA A 353 23.41 -23.23 -54.12
N ASN A 354 23.17 -24.21 -53.34
CA ASN A 354 23.60 -25.57 -53.43
C ASN A 354 24.26 -26.16 -52.16
N GLU A 355 23.71 -27.25 -51.89
CA GLU A 355 24.22 -28.56 -51.44
C GLU A 355 24.01 -28.83 -49.95
N ILE A 356 23.42 -29.88 -49.49
CA ILE A 356 23.21 -31.24 -49.92
C ILE A 356 22.29 -31.94 -48.94
N LYS A 357 21.37 -32.73 -49.52
CA LYS A 357 20.64 -33.85 -48.90
C LYS A 357 21.61 -34.90 -48.30
N LYS A 358 21.08 -35.62 -47.33
CA LYS A 358 21.44 -36.99 -46.85
C LYS A 358 22.20 -37.03 -45.50
N ARG A 359 21.53 -37.50 -44.48
CA ARG A 359 21.62 -38.93 -44.10
C ARG A 359 20.51 -39.29 -43.11
N ARG A 360 19.73 -40.22 -43.51
CA ARG A 360 18.88 -41.14 -42.73
C ARG A 360 19.79 -42.16 -41.99
N ARG A 361 19.20 -42.63 -40.85
CA ARG A 361 19.49 -43.93 -40.19
C ARG A 361 20.63 -43.92 -39.16
N GLY A 362 20.13 -44.31 -37.96
CA GLY A 362 20.85 -44.77 -36.79
C GLY A 362 19.91 -44.59 -35.61
#